data_f0232d1db534aa8f4a1e2ef6822d541c
#
_entry.id   f0232d1db534aa8f4a1e2ef6822d541c
#
_cell.length_a   1.000
_cell.length_b   1.000
_cell.length_c   1.000
_cell.angle_alpha   90.00
_cell.angle_beta   90.00
_cell.angle_gamma   90.00
#
_symmetry.space_group_name_H-M   'P 1'
#
loop_
_entity.id
_entity.type
_entity.pdbx_description
1 polymer ?
#
loop_
_entity_poly.entity_id
_entity_poly.type
_entity_poly.pdbx_seq_one_letter_code
_entity_poly.pdbx_strand_id
1 'polypeptide(L)'
;MAVKKETTKAAPSLKKRVAAKKTTAKENKEVTVLNPTELAIKTIVEAIQDKKGKNVCTLDLTGIGTSICDHFVICNADSTPNVLAIADNIEEEMIVKCNTKVLRQQGKENAFWIIMDYSDIVVHIFQTEYREFYRHAATGFGYARRIGNRGIIGFINADR
;
A
#
# COMPACT_ATOMS: atom_id res chain seq x y z
N MET A 1 -73.91 -44.85 21.83
CA MET A 1 -74.54 -43.82 22.64
C MET A 1 -73.59 -42.66 22.69
N ALA A 2 -73.83 -41.64 21.94
CA ALA A 2 -74.42 -40.39 22.38
C ALA A 2 -73.36 -39.59 23.18
N VAL A 3 -73.02 -38.41 22.99
CA VAL A 3 -73.55 -37.21 22.38
C VAL A 3 -72.54 -36.07 22.65
N LYS A 4 -72.20 -35.28 21.63
CA LYS A 4 -72.16 -33.80 21.56
C LYS A 4 -71.56 -32.97 22.72
N LYS A 5 -70.73 -31.98 22.42
CA LYS A 5 -71.01 -30.58 22.00
C LYS A 5 -69.67 -29.81 22.01
N GLU A 6 -69.22 -29.18 20.96
CA GLU A 6 -69.35 -27.74 20.57
C GLU A 6 -69.23 -26.75 21.73
N THR A 7 -68.28 -25.85 21.62
CA THR A 7 -68.40 -24.43 21.24
C THR A 7 -67.21 -23.64 21.69
N THR A 8 -66.67 -22.92 20.75
CA THR A 8 -66.56 -21.48 20.48
C THR A 8 -65.46 -20.69 21.19
N LYS A 9 -64.72 -20.11 20.30
CA LYS A 9 -64.40 -18.66 20.22
C LYS A 9 -63.46 -18.06 21.29
N ALA A 10 -62.32 -17.63 20.86
CA ALA A 10 -61.90 -16.20 20.76
C ALA A 10 -60.44 -16.02 20.42
N ALA A 11 -60.16 -15.48 19.30
CA ALA A 11 -59.02 -14.58 19.11
C ALA A 11 -59.44 -13.21 19.68
N PRO A 12 -58.58 -12.25 19.92
CA PRO A 12 -57.27 -11.94 19.30
C PRO A 12 -56.27 -11.34 20.31
N SER A 13 -55.03 -11.27 19.98
CA SER A 13 -54.24 -10.06 20.31
C SER A 13 -52.97 -10.00 19.49
N LEU A 14 -52.98 -9.05 18.55
CA LEU A 14 -51.82 -8.50 17.92
C LEU A 14 -50.84 -7.96 18.97
N LYS A 15 -49.65 -8.51 19.03
CA LYS A 15 -48.48 -7.78 19.52
C LYS A 15 -47.46 -7.74 18.41
N LYS A 16 -47.40 -6.57 17.75
CA LYS A 16 -46.35 -6.11 16.86
C LYS A 16 -45.00 -6.34 17.53
N ARG A 17 -44.22 -7.27 17.06
CA ARG A 17 -42.76 -7.28 17.26
C ARG A 17 -42.15 -6.58 16.07
N VAL A 18 -41.71 -5.34 16.29
CA VAL A 18 -40.90 -4.57 15.39
C VAL A 18 -39.58 -5.32 15.21
N ALA A 19 -39.44 -5.96 14.06
CA ALA A 19 -38.16 -6.50 13.64
C ALA A 19 -37.22 -5.34 13.30
N ALA A 20 -36.21 -5.15 14.10
CA ALA A 20 -35.13 -4.23 13.81
C ALA A 20 -34.42 -4.66 12.51
N LYS A 21 -34.62 -3.88 11.50
CA LYS A 21 -33.98 -4.01 10.19
C LYS A 21 -32.51 -3.66 10.36
N LYS A 22 -31.67 -4.68 10.42
CA LYS A 22 -30.23 -4.56 10.40
C LYS A 22 -29.86 -4.10 8.98
N THR A 23 -29.64 -2.82 8.83
CA THR A 23 -29.08 -2.22 7.62
C THR A 23 -27.62 -2.66 7.52
N THR A 24 -27.37 -3.68 6.73
CA THR A 24 -26.03 -3.94 6.22
C THR A 24 -25.69 -2.80 5.27
N ALA A 25 -24.83 -1.91 5.71
CA ALA A 25 -24.17 -0.96 4.84
C ALA A 25 -23.36 -1.78 3.83
N LYS A 26 -23.88 -1.86 2.61
CA LYS A 26 -23.08 -2.24 1.45
C LYS A 26 -22.07 -1.12 1.26
N GLU A 27 -20.81 -1.40 1.59
CA GLU A 27 -19.69 -0.64 1.06
C GLU A 27 -19.78 -0.70 -0.45
N ASN A 28 -20.22 0.40 -1.01
CA ASN A 28 -20.16 0.64 -2.44
C ASN A 28 -18.67 0.85 -2.75
N LYS A 29 -17.95 -0.22 -3.11
CA LYS A 29 -16.65 -0.11 -3.75
C LYS A 29 -16.91 0.55 -5.10
N GLU A 30 -16.80 1.86 -5.12
CA GLU A 30 -16.60 2.60 -6.34
C GLU A 30 -15.42 1.95 -7.06
N VAL A 31 -15.67 1.37 -8.22
CA VAL A 31 -14.61 0.87 -9.10
C VAL A 31 -13.98 2.12 -9.70
N THR A 32 -13.10 2.74 -8.93
CA THR A 32 -12.23 3.79 -9.43
C THR A 32 -11.29 3.11 -10.42
N VAL A 33 -11.44 3.42 -11.69
CA VAL A 33 -10.49 3.00 -12.73
C VAL A 33 -9.19 3.75 -12.42
N LEU A 34 -8.28 3.08 -11.72
CA LEU A 34 -6.97 3.61 -11.41
C LEU A 34 -6.21 3.86 -12.71
N ASN A 35 -5.52 4.98 -12.79
CA ASN A 35 -4.59 5.19 -13.90
C ASN A 35 -3.42 4.16 -13.80
N PRO A 36 -2.71 3.89 -14.88
CA PRO A 36 -1.64 2.88 -14.88
C PRO A 36 -0.58 3.09 -13.80
N THR A 37 -0.23 4.34 -13.52
CA THR A 37 0.76 4.69 -12.48
C THR A 37 0.22 4.43 -11.08
N GLU A 38 -1.04 4.77 -10.81
CA GLU A 38 -1.68 4.47 -9.53
C GLU A 38 -1.81 2.96 -9.29
N LEU A 39 -2.15 2.19 -10.33
CA LEU A 39 -2.19 0.73 -10.26
C LEU A 39 -0.81 0.16 -9.95
N ALA A 40 0.24 0.66 -10.59
CA ALA A 40 1.61 0.25 -10.36
C ALA A 40 2.07 0.55 -8.93
N ILE A 41 1.84 1.77 -8.43
CA ILE A 41 2.17 2.17 -7.05
C ILE A 41 1.42 1.27 -6.04
N LYS A 42 0.13 1.05 -6.26
CA LYS A 42 -0.68 0.18 -5.41
C LYS A 42 -0.13 -1.25 -5.39
N THR A 43 0.20 -1.80 -6.56
CA THR A 43 0.77 -3.15 -6.70
C THR A 43 2.10 -3.27 -5.95
N ILE A 44 2.99 -2.28 -6.08
CA ILE A 44 4.27 -2.23 -5.37
C ILE A 44 4.04 -2.20 -3.85
N VAL A 45 3.12 -1.35 -3.37
CA VAL A 45 2.82 -1.23 -1.94
C VAL A 45 2.26 -2.55 -1.38
N GLU A 46 1.32 -3.18 -2.08
CA GLU A 46 0.77 -4.49 -1.71
C GLU A 46 1.87 -5.56 -1.66
N ALA A 47 2.73 -5.63 -2.69
CA ALA A 47 3.84 -6.58 -2.73
C ALA A 47 4.84 -6.40 -1.57
N ILE A 48 5.11 -5.16 -1.17
CA ILE A 48 5.94 -4.85 0.00
C ILE A 48 5.27 -5.35 1.29
N GLN A 49 3.97 -5.10 1.46
CA GLN A 49 3.22 -5.49 2.64
C GLN A 49 3.10 -7.01 2.78
N ASP A 50 2.93 -7.75 1.70
CA ASP A 50 2.87 -9.21 1.67
C ASP A 50 4.15 -9.85 2.23
N LYS A 51 5.29 -9.23 2.01
CA LYS A 51 6.59 -9.65 2.57
C LYS A 51 6.94 -8.93 3.87
N LYS A 52 5.94 -8.30 4.54
CA LYS A 52 6.11 -7.61 5.83
C LYS A 52 7.14 -6.48 5.79
N GLY A 53 7.25 -5.78 4.67
CA GLY A 53 8.02 -4.55 4.57
C GLY A 53 7.47 -3.48 5.51
N LYS A 54 8.36 -2.71 6.10
CA LYS A 54 8.06 -1.71 7.12
C LYS A 54 8.20 -0.29 6.59
N ASN A 55 7.53 0.65 7.25
CA ASN A 55 7.65 2.09 7.00
C ASN A 55 7.52 2.43 5.51
N VAL A 56 6.52 1.85 4.86
CA VAL A 56 6.24 2.08 3.45
C VAL A 56 5.78 3.52 3.26
N CYS A 57 6.36 4.17 2.28
CA CYS A 57 6.12 5.55 1.99
C CYS A 57 6.19 5.81 0.49
N THR A 58 5.23 6.55 -0.04
CA THR A 58 5.18 6.98 -1.43
C THR A 58 5.37 8.50 -1.52
N LEU A 59 6.16 8.95 -2.50
CA LEU A 59 6.43 10.34 -2.80
C LEU A 59 5.95 10.67 -4.20
N ASP A 60 5.18 11.73 -4.31
CA ASP A 60 4.87 12.34 -5.60
C ASP A 60 5.88 13.46 -5.86
N LEU A 61 6.61 13.34 -6.95
CA LEU A 61 7.67 14.26 -7.39
C LEU A 61 7.26 15.02 -8.67
N THR A 62 6.07 14.80 -9.19
CA THR A 62 5.59 15.41 -10.45
C THR A 62 5.65 16.94 -10.43
N GLY A 63 5.56 17.56 -9.24
CA GLY A 63 5.69 19.01 -9.06
C GLY A 63 7.14 19.54 -9.00
N ILE A 64 8.14 18.65 -9.09
CA ILE A 64 9.56 19.02 -8.99
C ILE A 64 10.18 18.95 -10.39
N GLY A 65 10.33 20.11 -11.05
CA GLY A 65 10.76 20.20 -12.45
C GLY A 65 12.16 19.65 -12.77
N THR A 66 12.93 19.20 -11.79
CA THR A 66 14.26 18.58 -11.95
C THR A 66 14.28 17.11 -11.53
N SER A 67 13.11 16.51 -11.28
CA SER A 67 13.01 15.11 -10.87
C SER A 67 13.32 14.17 -12.03
N ILE A 68 14.06 13.08 -11.74
CA ILE A 68 14.40 12.03 -12.72
C ILE A 68 13.26 11.01 -12.89
N CYS A 69 12.29 11.01 -11.98
CA CYS A 69 11.11 10.15 -12.02
C CYS A 69 9.94 10.87 -11.35
N ASP A 70 8.75 10.37 -11.57
CA ASP A 70 7.52 10.98 -11.05
C ASP A 70 7.20 10.55 -9.62
N HIS A 71 7.59 9.34 -9.23
CA HIS A 71 7.25 8.79 -7.92
C HIS A 71 8.40 8.00 -7.31
N PHE A 72 8.57 8.14 -6.00
CA PHE A 72 9.36 7.21 -5.20
C PHE A 72 8.45 6.36 -4.32
N VAL A 73 8.80 5.08 -4.20
CA VAL A 73 8.26 4.18 -3.18
C VAL A 73 9.41 3.71 -2.31
N ILE A 74 9.34 3.97 -1.01
CA ILE A 74 10.43 3.69 -0.07
C ILE A 74 9.92 2.77 1.03
N CYS A 75 10.65 1.72 1.32
CA CYS A 75 10.37 0.84 2.45
C CYS A 75 11.66 0.34 3.11
N ASN A 76 11.52 -0.37 4.21
CA ASN A 76 12.63 -1.09 4.82
C ASN A 76 12.20 -2.45 5.37
N ALA A 77 13.19 -3.31 5.60
CA ALA A 77 13.05 -4.60 6.24
C ALA A 77 14.20 -4.86 7.22
N ASP A 78 13.98 -5.76 8.17
CA ASP A 78 14.92 -5.98 9.26
C ASP A 78 16.14 -6.83 8.89
N SER A 79 16.07 -7.55 7.76
CA SER A 79 17.13 -8.45 7.33
C SER A 79 17.35 -8.41 5.82
N THR A 80 18.57 -8.68 5.39
CA THR A 80 18.93 -8.79 3.96
C THR A 80 18.11 -9.82 3.19
N PRO A 81 17.81 -11.04 3.73
CA PRO A 81 16.91 -11.97 3.07
C PRO A 81 15.50 -11.41 2.86
N ASN A 82 14.99 -10.61 3.81
CA ASN A 82 13.67 -10.01 3.65
C ASN A 82 13.69 -8.86 2.64
N VAL A 83 14.76 -8.07 2.57
CA VAL A 83 14.95 -7.05 1.52
C VAL A 83 14.94 -7.69 0.15
N LEU A 84 15.63 -8.81 -0.05
CA LEU A 84 15.61 -9.59 -1.30
C LEU A 84 14.21 -10.12 -1.62
N ALA A 85 13.55 -10.74 -0.64
CA ALA A 85 12.21 -11.29 -0.82
C ALA A 85 11.18 -10.21 -1.22
N ILE A 86 11.31 -9.00 -0.70
CA ILE A 86 10.47 -7.85 -1.09
C ILE A 86 10.75 -7.47 -2.55
N ALA A 87 12.03 -7.36 -2.95
CA ALA A 87 12.41 -7.00 -4.30
C ALA A 87 11.90 -8.02 -5.32
N ASP A 88 12.07 -9.32 -5.05
CA ASP A 88 11.61 -10.40 -5.93
C ASP A 88 10.08 -10.40 -6.04
N ASN A 89 9.37 -10.19 -4.94
CA ASN A 89 7.90 -10.12 -4.94
C ASN A 89 7.37 -8.91 -5.72
N ILE A 90 8.01 -7.75 -5.60
CA ILE A 90 7.64 -6.57 -6.40
C ILE A 90 7.82 -6.87 -7.89
N GLU A 91 8.94 -7.46 -8.28
CA GLU A 91 9.22 -7.80 -9.68
C GLU A 91 8.17 -8.75 -10.26
N GLU A 92 7.81 -9.81 -9.51
CA GLU A 92 6.79 -10.79 -9.89
C GLU A 92 5.40 -10.14 -10.02
N GLU A 93 4.96 -9.40 -8.99
CA GLU A 93 3.63 -8.77 -8.97
C GLU A 93 3.47 -7.67 -10.04
N MET A 94 4.52 -6.92 -10.32
CA MET A 94 4.52 -5.91 -11.38
C MET A 94 4.41 -6.54 -12.77
N ILE A 95 5.03 -7.68 -13.00
CA ILE A 95 4.87 -8.43 -14.26
C ILE A 95 3.44 -8.96 -14.37
N VAL A 96 2.91 -9.57 -13.31
CA VAL A 96 1.60 -10.24 -13.33
C VAL A 96 0.45 -9.25 -13.42
N LYS A 97 0.46 -8.19 -12.61
CA LYS A 97 -0.66 -7.25 -12.48
C LYS A 97 -0.58 -6.05 -13.41
N CYS A 98 0.64 -5.58 -13.71
CA CYS A 98 0.87 -4.37 -14.49
C CYS A 98 1.49 -4.66 -15.86
N ASN A 99 1.87 -5.91 -16.15
CA ASN A 99 2.63 -6.29 -17.35
C ASN A 99 3.89 -5.42 -17.57
N THR A 100 4.52 -5.01 -16.46
CA THR A 100 5.65 -4.08 -16.45
C THR A 100 6.87 -4.77 -15.84
N LYS A 101 7.99 -4.77 -16.59
CA LYS A 101 9.27 -5.29 -16.13
C LYS A 101 10.12 -4.17 -15.54
N VAL A 102 10.95 -4.53 -14.56
CA VAL A 102 11.98 -3.61 -14.05
C VAL A 102 12.97 -3.27 -15.16
N LEU A 103 13.26 -1.99 -15.35
CA LEU A 103 14.20 -1.50 -16.35
C LEU A 103 15.65 -1.64 -15.86
N ARG A 104 15.88 -1.31 -14.61
CA ARG A 104 17.17 -1.42 -13.95
C ARG A 104 17.00 -1.80 -12.50
N GLN A 105 17.88 -2.66 -12.02
CA GLN A 105 17.93 -3.06 -10.63
C GLN A 105 19.38 -3.08 -10.14
N GLN A 106 19.60 -2.57 -8.93
CA GLN A 106 20.92 -2.49 -8.31
C GLN A 106 20.83 -2.85 -6.83
N GLY A 107 21.93 -3.34 -6.26
CA GLY A 107 22.10 -3.59 -4.83
C GLY A 107 21.65 -4.95 -4.34
N LYS A 108 21.25 -5.88 -5.22
CA LYS A 108 20.87 -7.26 -4.82
C LYS A 108 22.03 -8.05 -4.18
N GLU A 109 23.27 -7.80 -4.59
CA GLU A 109 24.42 -8.56 -4.10
C GLU A 109 24.61 -8.44 -2.58
N ASN A 110 24.44 -7.22 -2.06
CA ASN A 110 24.61 -6.95 -0.62
C ASN A 110 23.28 -6.85 0.12
N ALA A 111 22.19 -6.55 -0.58
CA ALA A 111 20.84 -6.39 -0.06
C ALA A 111 20.69 -5.42 1.13
N PHE A 112 21.61 -4.46 1.27
CA PHE A 112 21.49 -3.38 2.25
C PHE A 112 20.58 -2.26 1.76
N TRP A 113 20.62 -2.04 0.46
CA TRP A 113 19.79 -1.07 -0.26
C TRP A 113 19.62 -1.53 -1.70
N ILE A 114 18.40 -1.88 -2.06
CA ILE A 114 18.03 -2.25 -3.43
C ILE A 114 17.25 -1.10 -4.05
N ILE A 115 17.61 -0.78 -5.29
CA ILE A 115 16.92 0.20 -6.12
C ILE A 115 16.32 -0.54 -7.31
N MET A 116 15.02 -0.31 -7.57
CA MET A 116 14.31 -0.85 -8.73
C MET A 116 13.69 0.30 -9.52
N ASP A 117 14.08 0.43 -10.78
CA ASP A 117 13.67 1.50 -11.68
C ASP A 117 12.61 0.97 -12.67
N TYR A 118 11.44 1.59 -12.65
CA TYR A 118 10.32 1.31 -13.55
C TYR A 118 9.99 2.50 -14.46
N SER A 119 10.95 3.40 -14.75
CA SER A 119 10.80 4.66 -15.48
C SER A 119 10.16 5.76 -14.65
N ASP A 120 8.86 5.73 -14.47
CA ASP A 120 8.11 6.77 -13.76
C ASP A 120 8.13 6.57 -12.24
N ILE A 121 8.43 5.34 -11.81
CA ILE A 121 8.47 4.95 -10.39
C ILE A 121 9.82 4.34 -10.06
N VAL A 122 10.46 4.83 -9.01
CA VAL A 122 11.67 4.21 -8.45
C VAL A 122 11.38 3.70 -7.06
N VAL A 123 11.68 2.42 -6.83
CA VAL A 123 11.48 1.76 -5.54
C VAL A 123 12.81 1.65 -4.81
N HIS A 124 12.82 2.08 -3.55
CA HIS A 124 13.96 1.98 -2.65
C HIS A 124 13.62 1.04 -1.49
N ILE A 125 14.34 -0.06 -1.39
CA ILE A 125 14.17 -1.06 -0.34
C ILE A 125 15.44 -1.09 0.50
N PHE A 126 15.36 -0.68 1.75
CA PHE A 126 16.50 -0.62 2.67
C PHE A 126 16.46 -1.74 3.70
N GLN A 127 17.62 -2.18 4.14
CA GLN A 127 17.72 -2.76 5.47
C GLN A 127 17.55 -1.64 6.51
N THR A 128 16.85 -1.91 7.61
CA THR A 128 16.42 -0.88 8.59
C THR A 128 17.58 0.00 9.07
N GLU A 129 18.72 -0.60 9.42
CA GLU A 129 19.91 0.11 9.89
C GLU A 129 20.45 1.10 8.87
N TYR A 130 20.48 0.71 7.60
CA TYR A 130 20.97 1.57 6.51
C TYR A 130 20.00 2.71 6.21
N ARG A 131 18.69 2.47 6.29
CA ARG A 131 17.72 3.56 6.12
C ARG A 131 17.92 4.67 7.14
N GLU A 132 18.18 4.32 8.39
CA GLU A 132 18.44 5.30 9.45
C GLU A 132 19.75 6.05 9.21
N PHE A 133 20.80 5.35 8.81
CA PHE A 133 22.09 5.95 8.48
C PHE A 133 21.94 7.01 7.37
N TYR A 134 21.29 6.67 6.27
CA TYR A 134 21.06 7.62 5.17
C TYR A 134 20.15 8.78 5.55
N ARG A 135 19.17 8.56 6.40
CA ARG A 135 18.33 9.64 6.94
C ARG A 135 19.16 10.66 7.74
N HIS A 136 20.08 10.20 8.56
CA HIS A 136 20.96 11.08 9.34
C HIS A 136 21.98 11.79 8.45
N ALA A 137 22.55 11.12 7.47
CA ALA A 137 23.45 11.74 6.51
C ALA A 137 22.78 12.86 5.72
N ALA A 138 21.54 12.65 5.26
CA ALA A 138 20.77 13.64 4.54
C ALA A 138 20.42 14.89 5.39
N THR A 139 20.18 14.74 6.68
CA THR A 139 19.94 15.88 7.58
C THR A 139 21.20 16.71 7.81
N GLY A 140 22.39 16.09 7.75
CA GLY A 140 23.68 16.76 7.86
C GLY A 140 24.04 17.64 6.64
N PHE A 141 23.47 17.36 5.47
CA PHE A 141 23.70 18.12 4.22
C PHE A 141 22.62 19.17 3.90
N GLY A 142 21.75 19.51 4.83
CA GLY A 142 20.84 20.66 4.69
C GLY A 142 19.67 20.50 3.70
N TYR A 143 19.40 19.31 3.17
CA TYR A 143 18.34 19.06 2.19
C TYR A 143 17.24 18.12 2.67
N ALA A 144 16.74 18.33 3.89
CA ALA A 144 15.49 17.76 4.32
C ALA A 144 14.36 18.77 4.08
N ARG A 145 13.80 18.84 2.88
CA ARG A 145 12.55 19.56 2.67
C ARG A 145 11.40 18.66 3.09
N ARG A 146 10.82 18.98 4.22
CA ARG A 146 9.56 18.41 4.70
C ARG A 146 8.44 18.87 3.77
N ILE A 147 7.97 18.00 2.90
CA ILE A 147 6.78 18.27 2.08
C ILE A 147 5.58 17.64 2.82
N GLY A 148 4.80 18.51 3.49
CA GLY A 148 3.52 18.16 4.07
C GLY A 148 3.54 17.26 5.31
N ASN A 149 2.41 17.21 5.99
CA ASN A 149 2.19 16.56 7.28
C ASN A 149 2.25 15.00 7.25
N ARG A 150 2.82 14.41 6.20
CA ARG A 150 3.07 12.98 6.03
C ARG A 150 4.54 12.80 5.65
N GLY A 151 5.37 12.87 6.68
CA GLY A 151 6.82 12.93 6.59
C GLY A 151 7.47 12.06 5.56
N ILE A 152 8.19 12.70 4.63
CA ILE A 152 9.12 12.00 3.75
C ILE A 152 10.25 12.90 3.29
N ILE A 153 11.40 12.29 3.27
CA ILE A 153 12.66 12.87 2.89
C ILE A 153 12.94 12.51 1.44
N GLY A 154 12.93 13.49 0.57
CA GLY A 154 13.49 13.35 -0.77
C GLY A 154 15.01 13.51 -0.71
N PHE A 155 15.75 12.49 -1.12
CA PHE A 155 17.17 12.62 -1.39
C PHE A 155 17.35 13.24 -2.76
N ILE A 156 17.71 14.51 -2.79
CA ILE A 156 18.22 15.14 -4.01
C ILE A 156 19.73 15.22 -3.83
N ASN A 157 20.46 14.41 -4.59
CA ASN A 157 21.87 14.64 -4.77
C ASN A 157 22.01 15.97 -5.55
N ALA A 158 22.32 17.04 -4.85
CA ALA A 158 22.84 18.24 -5.46
C ALA A 158 24.35 18.07 -5.63
N ASP A 159 24.74 17.29 -6.65
CA ASP A 159 26.08 17.37 -7.21
C ASP A 159 25.96 18.01 -8.59
N ARG A 160 26.08 19.35 -8.54
CA ARG A 160 26.73 20.22 -9.55
C ARG A 160 26.81 21.66 -9.06
#